data_52efd00aabca808f74293ee8f82d244e
#
_entry.id   52efd00aabca808f74293ee8f82d244e
#
_cell.length_a   1.000
_cell.length_b   1.000
_cell.length_c   1.000
_cell.angle_alpha   90.00
_cell.angle_beta   90.00
_cell.angle_gamma   90.00
#
_symmetry.space_group_name_H-M   'P 1'
#
loop_
_entity.id
_entity.type
_entity.pdbx_description
1 polymer ?
#
loop_
_entity_poly.entity_id
_entity_poly.type
_entity_poly.pdbx_seq_one_letter_code
_entity_poly.pdbx_strand_id
1 'polypeptide(L)'
;MKKNRNPERTKTLKEKGKIPFRYRFFLGGASFFLALMILVTGVAFAFRETIDLYLSGSRTNVSKEAKEEAAYNSRRLAAQIEAEGAVLLKNENNTLPLSEEITRVNVFGWASTQWLGSGSGSGRVEKVDLDLLGALKEAGISYNEELTRMYQDFQPKRQKTSTLESWPEESCRLYEPDITDTEYYTEDLLKNAKEYSDTAIMVVGRLSGESNDCPQIQYKKVKKNGQLLRDKRRSYLDLSTEEEGLLRYLGEN
;
A
#
# COMPACT_ATOMS: atom_id res chain seq x y z
N MET A 1 -64.59 30.74 77.33
CA MET A 1 -63.23 31.10 76.97
C MET A 1 -63.00 30.88 75.50
N LYS A 2 -63.02 31.93 74.66
CA LYS A 2 -62.74 31.83 73.23
C LYS A 2 -61.23 32.02 73.01
N LYS A 3 -60.51 30.97 72.52
CA LYS A 3 -59.11 31.02 72.18
C LYS A 3 -58.93 31.84 70.90
N ASN A 4 -58.36 33.04 71.01
CA ASN A 4 -58.08 33.93 69.92
C ASN A 4 -56.92 33.31 69.13
N ARG A 5 -57.15 32.70 67.95
CA ARG A 5 -56.10 32.22 67.05
C ARG A 5 -55.67 33.40 66.16
N ASN A 6 -54.49 33.88 66.41
CA ASN A 6 -53.87 34.96 65.65
C ASN A 6 -53.69 34.50 64.15
N PRO A 7 -54.39 35.10 63.19
CA PRO A 7 -54.35 34.68 61.82
C PRO A 7 -53.02 34.97 61.09
N GLU A 8 -52.17 35.85 61.63
CA GLU A 8 -50.88 36.19 61.01
C GLU A 8 -49.82 35.08 61.23
N ARG A 9 -49.91 34.31 62.32
CA ARG A 9 -48.96 33.23 62.59
C ARG A 9 -49.15 32.02 61.68
N THR A 10 -50.30 31.87 61.05
CA THR A 10 -50.59 30.78 60.10
C THR A 10 -50.23 31.14 58.70
N LYS A 11 -50.17 32.42 58.33
CA LYS A 11 -49.70 32.83 57.00
C LYS A 11 -48.18 32.71 56.84
N THR A 12 -47.43 33.08 57.89
CA THR A 12 -45.94 33.00 57.87
C THR A 12 -45.41 31.58 57.83
N LEU A 13 -46.16 30.60 58.35
CA LEU A 13 -45.75 29.19 58.31
C LEU A 13 -46.02 28.51 56.94
N LYS A 14 -46.97 29.04 56.16
CA LYS A 14 -47.24 28.53 54.81
C LYS A 14 -46.30 29.13 53.76
N GLU A 15 -45.70 30.25 53.96
CA GLU A 15 -44.75 30.87 53.03
C GLU A 15 -43.33 30.39 53.22
N LYS A 16 -42.96 29.80 54.39
CA LYS A 16 -41.62 29.27 54.63
C LYS A 16 -41.24 28.01 53.85
N GLY A 17 -42.14 27.45 53.03
CA GLY A 17 -41.89 26.21 52.29
C GLY A 17 -41.80 26.36 50.77
N LYS A 18 -41.98 27.58 50.26
CA LYS A 18 -41.89 27.75 48.76
C LYS A 18 -40.48 28.16 48.38
N ILE A 19 -39.75 27.20 47.77
CA ILE A 19 -38.45 27.46 47.17
C ILE A 19 -38.59 28.61 46.15
N PRO A 20 -37.81 29.70 46.25
CA PRO A 20 -37.82 30.81 45.30
C PRO A 20 -37.71 30.33 43.85
N PHE A 21 -38.41 30.99 42.93
CA PHE A 21 -38.45 30.62 41.52
C PHE A 21 -37.05 30.45 40.92
N ARG A 22 -36.11 31.30 41.27
CA ARG A 22 -34.68 31.20 40.86
C ARG A 22 -34.06 29.87 41.27
N TYR A 23 -34.27 29.39 42.47
CA TYR A 23 -33.75 28.10 42.95
C TYR A 23 -34.43 26.92 42.24
N ARG A 24 -35.72 27.01 41.94
CA ARG A 24 -36.43 25.98 41.19
C ARG A 24 -35.90 25.87 39.76
N PHE A 25 -35.56 27.01 39.14
CA PHE A 25 -34.94 27.04 37.82
C PHE A 25 -33.54 26.43 37.84
N PHE A 26 -32.70 26.79 38.81
CA PHE A 26 -31.38 26.20 38.97
C PHE A 26 -31.43 24.70 39.29
N LEU A 27 -32.32 24.27 40.16
CA LEU A 27 -32.50 22.84 40.48
C LEU A 27 -32.99 22.06 39.25
N GLY A 28 -33.91 22.61 38.46
CA GLY A 28 -34.38 22.00 37.22
C GLY A 28 -33.26 21.88 36.20
N GLY A 29 -32.48 22.94 36.01
CA GLY A 29 -31.30 22.93 35.14
C GLY A 29 -30.24 21.91 35.60
N ALA A 30 -29.90 21.93 36.88
CA ALA A 30 -28.93 20.98 37.43
C ALA A 30 -29.39 19.52 37.31
N SER A 31 -30.68 19.25 37.55
CA SER A 31 -31.26 17.90 37.38
C SER A 31 -31.25 17.46 35.89
N PHE A 32 -31.53 18.38 34.99
CA PHE A 32 -31.45 18.09 33.54
C PHE A 32 -30.03 17.75 33.10
N PHE A 33 -29.04 18.55 33.53
CA PHE A 33 -27.64 18.27 33.21
C PHE A 33 -27.13 16.97 33.86
N LEU A 34 -27.54 16.67 35.08
CA LEU A 34 -27.21 15.41 35.72
C LEU A 34 -27.80 14.21 34.96
N ALA A 35 -29.07 14.30 34.59
CA ALA A 35 -29.72 13.25 33.79
C ALA A 35 -29.05 13.07 32.41
N LEU A 36 -28.67 14.18 31.76
CA LEU A 36 -27.94 14.16 30.51
C LEU A 36 -26.54 13.50 30.66
N MET A 37 -25.82 13.86 31.71
CA MET A 37 -24.52 13.22 32.02
C MET A 37 -24.66 11.72 32.27
N ILE A 38 -25.66 11.29 33.01
CA ILE A 38 -25.90 9.87 33.26
C ILE A 38 -26.22 9.15 31.93
N LEU A 39 -27.06 9.76 31.08
CA LEU A 39 -27.39 9.22 29.77
C LEU A 39 -26.14 9.07 28.88
N VAL A 40 -25.35 10.14 28.76
CA VAL A 40 -24.13 10.15 27.94
C VAL A 40 -23.12 9.13 28.47
N THR A 41 -22.94 9.07 29.78
CA THR A 41 -22.04 8.08 30.40
C THR A 41 -22.54 6.65 30.19
N GLY A 42 -23.85 6.43 30.30
CA GLY A 42 -24.46 5.12 30.04
C GLY A 42 -24.28 4.68 28.59
N VAL A 43 -24.50 5.58 27.63
CA VAL A 43 -24.25 5.32 26.21
C VAL A 43 -22.77 5.05 25.96
N ALA A 44 -21.87 5.89 26.49
CA ALA A 44 -20.43 5.69 26.35
C ALA A 44 -19.98 4.35 26.93
N PHE A 45 -20.55 3.94 28.06
CA PHE A 45 -20.26 2.64 28.67
C PHE A 45 -20.80 1.47 27.84
N ALA A 46 -22.03 1.59 27.32
CA ALA A 46 -22.63 0.54 26.49
C ALA A 46 -21.86 0.33 25.17
N PHE A 47 -21.28 1.39 24.62
CA PHE A 47 -20.49 1.36 23.38
C PHE A 47 -18.98 1.44 23.62
N ARG A 48 -18.50 1.20 24.84
CA ARG A 48 -17.08 1.39 25.19
C ARG A 48 -16.13 0.61 24.27
N GLU A 49 -16.47 -0.64 23.92
CA GLU A 49 -15.62 -1.47 23.04
C GLU A 49 -15.53 -0.88 21.64
N THR A 50 -16.64 -0.37 21.13
CA THR A 50 -16.66 0.33 19.82
C THR A 50 -15.89 1.65 19.90
N ILE A 51 -16.08 2.42 20.98
CA ILE A 51 -15.35 3.67 21.21
C ILE A 51 -13.86 3.39 21.36
N ASP A 52 -13.46 2.37 22.11
CA ASP A 52 -12.08 1.96 22.28
C ASP A 52 -11.49 1.49 20.93
N LEU A 53 -12.25 0.78 20.10
CA LEU A 53 -11.80 0.36 18.78
C LEU A 53 -11.46 1.55 17.87
N TYR A 54 -12.27 2.61 17.89
CA TYR A 54 -12.09 3.76 17.00
C TYR A 54 -11.20 4.87 17.59
N LEU A 55 -11.19 5.07 18.88
CA LEU A 55 -10.45 6.17 19.52
C LEU A 55 -9.13 5.77 20.18
N SER A 56 -8.99 4.53 20.63
CA SER A 56 -7.76 4.09 21.31
C SER A 56 -6.58 3.84 20.39
N GLY A 57 -6.79 3.92 19.05
CA GLY A 57 -5.73 3.90 18.06
C GLY A 57 -4.56 3.00 18.47
N SER A 58 -4.74 1.69 18.46
CA SER A 58 -3.69 0.69 18.68
C SER A 58 -2.72 0.94 19.86
N ARG A 59 -3.15 1.56 20.95
CA ARG A 59 -2.40 1.55 22.21
C ARG A 59 -2.56 0.19 22.90
N THR A 60 -2.15 -0.86 22.20
CA THR A 60 -1.97 -2.15 22.85
C THR A 60 -0.79 -2.01 23.81
N ASN A 61 -0.99 -2.32 25.09
CA ASN A 61 0.08 -2.46 26.10
C ASN A 61 0.91 -3.73 25.84
N VAL A 62 1.23 -3.98 24.57
CA VAL A 62 2.07 -5.11 24.16
C VAL A 62 3.51 -4.67 24.29
N SER A 63 4.34 -5.49 24.91
CA SER A 63 5.76 -5.21 25.05
C SER A 63 6.45 -5.07 23.68
N LYS A 64 7.57 -4.37 23.67
CA LYS A 64 8.34 -4.20 22.44
C LYS A 64 8.80 -5.54 21.85
N GLU A 65 9.23 -6.44 22.73
CA GLU A 65 9.69 -7.79 22.40
C GLU A 65 8.57 -8.61 21.74
N ALA A 66 7.35 -8.57 22.29
CA ALA A 66 6.20 -9.28 21.71
C ALA A 66 5.79 -8.70 20.34
N LYS A 67 5.95 -7.39 20.12
CA LYS A 67 5.73 -6.77 18.79
C LYS A 67 6.78 -7.22 17.78
N GLU A 68 8.04 -7.28 18.18
CA GLU A 68 9.14 -7.73 17.33
C GLU A 68 8.99 -9.20 16.96
N GLU A 69 8.63 -10.06 17.92
CA GLU A 69 8.34 -11.48 17.69
C GLU A 69 7.14 -11.66 16.74
N ALA A 70 6.05 -10.94 16.95
CA ALA A 70 4.88 -10.97 16.07
C ALA A 70 5.23 -10.51 14.66
N ALA A 71 6.03 -9.45 14.51
CA ALA A 71 6.48 -8.95 13.22
C ALA A 71 7.41 -9.94 12.51
N TYR A 72 8.30 -10.62 13.24
CA TYR A 72 9.14 -11.68 12.70
C TYR A 72 8.33 -12.87 12.20
N ASN A 73 7.39 -13.36 13.02
CA ASN A 73 6.53 -14.49 12.67
C ASN A 73 5.63 -14.15 11.47
N SER A 74 5.10 -12.94 11.39
CA SER A 74 4.29 -12.46 10.26
C SER A 74 5.10 -12.43 8.96
N ARG A 75 6.34 -11.92 9.00
CA ARG A 75 7.22 -11.90 7.82
C ARG A 75 7.56 -13.31 7.34
N ARG A 76 7.87 -14.22 8.26
CA ARG A 76 8.15 -15.61 7.92
C ARG A 76 6.95 -16.30 7.28
N LEU A 77 5.75 -16.08 7.84
CA LEU A 77 4.52 -16.63 7.29
C LEU A 77 4.22 -16.01 5.91
N ALA A 78 4.40 -14.71 5.72
CA ALA A 78 4.21 -14.05 4.44
C ALA A 78 5.16 -14.61 3.36
N ALA A 79 6.43 -14.81 3.69
CA ALA A 79 7.39 -15.44 2.78
C ALA A 79 7.00 -16.88 2.43
N GLN A 80 6.49 -17.66 3.38
CA GLN A 80 5.99 -19.00 3.12
C GLN A 80 4.76 -18.96 2.19
N ILE A 81 3.80 -18.09 2.45
CA ILE A 81 2.60 -17.92 1.61
C ILE A 81 3.00 -17.54 0.18
N GLU A 82 3.95 -16.66 0.01
CA GLU A 82 4.44 -16.25 -1.31
C GLU A 82 5.15 -17.39 -2.02
N ALA A 83 5.99 -18.14 -1.33
CA ALA A 83 6.67 -19.30 -1.89
C ALA A 83 5.69 -20.40 -2.32
N GLU A 84 4.63 -20.65 -1.54
CA GLU A 84 3.57 -21.61 -1.89
C GLU A 84 2.64 -21.07 -2.99
N GLY A 85 2.49 -19.74 -3.09
CA GLY A 85 1.68 -19.06 -4.11
C GLY A 85 2.40 -18.87 -5.46
N ALA A 86 3.72 -19.02 -5.50
CA ALA A 86 4.48 -18.89 -6.72
C ALA A 86 4.18 -20.06 -7.67
N VAL A 87 3.83 -19.75 -8.91
CA VAL A 87 3.47 -20.75 -9.93
C VAL A 87 4.53 -20.77 -11.03
N LEU A 88 5.18 -21.91 -11.18
CA LEU A 88 6.10 -22.16 -12.29
C LEU A 88 5.30 -22.56 -13.54
N LEU A 89 5.05 -21.60 -14.41
CA LEU A 89 4.24 -21.81 -15.62
C LEU A 89 4.98 -22.60 -16.70
N LYS A 90 6.30 -22.47 -16.77
CA LYS A 90 7.15 -23.10 -17.76
C LYS A 90 8.56 -23.29 -17.23
N ASN A 91 9.14 -24.46 -17.41
CA ASN A 91 10.52 -24.75 -17.05
C ASN A 91 11.12 -25.72 -18.08
N GLU A 92 11.61 -25.20 -19.18
CA GLU A 92 12.25 -25.98 -20.23
C GLU A 92 13.72 -26.20 -19.86
N ASN A 93 14.20 -27.40 -20.17
CA ASN A 93 15.59 -27.82 -19.92
C ASN A 93 16.04 -27.69 -18.45
N ASN A 94 15.11 -27.69 -17.49
CA ASN A 94 15.43 -27.48 -16.07
C ASN A 94 16.19 -26.18 -15.80
N THR A 95 15.82 -25.08 -16.46
CA THR A 95 16.46 -23.76 -16.27
C THR A 95 16.33 -23.28 -14.82
N LEU A 96 15.25 -23.65 -14.12
CA LEU A 96 15.02 -23.35 -12.72
C LEU A 96 14.98 -24.65 -11.87
N PRO A 97 15.51 -24.64 -10.64
CA PRO A 97 16.28 -23.53 -10.03
C PRO A 97 17.57 -23.24 -10.81
N LEU A 98 18.06 -22.00 -10.71
CA LEU A 98 19.36 -21.64 -11.29
C LEU A 98 20.46 -22.54 -10.71
N SER A 99 21.39 -22.97 -11.54
CA SER A 99 22.56 -23.76 -11.10
C SER A 99 23.40 -22.93 -10.11
N GLU A 100 23.99 -23.57 -9.11
CA GLU A 100 24.92 -22.95 -8.16
C GLU A 100 26.16 -22.33 -8.84
N GLU A 101 26.46 -22.74 -10.06
CA GLU A 101 27.53 -22.16 -10.87
C GLU A 101 27.20 -20.76 -11.42
N ILE A 102 25.89 -20.41 -11.46
CA ILE A 102 25.43 -19.11 -11.93
C ILE A 102 25.59 -18.09 -10.80
N THR A 103 26.67 -17.34 -10.83
CA THR A 103 26.97 -16.29 -9.84
C THR A 103 26.68 -14.88 -10.37
N ARG A 104 26.33 -14.74 -11.66
CA ARG A 104 26.07 -13.46 -12.32
C ARG A 104 24.88 -13.59 -13.27
N VAL A 105 24.02 -12.57 -13.29
CA VAL A 105 22.87 -12.52 -14.20
C VAL A 105 22.71 -11.13 -14.79
N ASN A 106 22.14 -11.05 -15.99
CA ASN A 106 21.60 -9.81 -16.54
C ASN A 106 20.13 -9.66 -16.10
N VAL A 107 19.74 -8.53 -15.54
CA VAL A 107 18.35 -8.29 -15.16
C VAL A 107 17.75 -7.23 -16.06
N PHE A 108 16.87 -7.65 -16.93
CA PHE A 108 16.14 -6.83 -17.90
C PHE A 108 14.74 -6.51 -17.42
N GLY A 109 14.13 -5.55 -18.08
CA GLY A 109 12.75 -5.14 -17.83
C GLY A 109 12.63 -3.97 -16.87
N TRP A 110 11.83 -3.01 -17.23
CA TRP A 110 11.65 -1.77 -16.45
C TRP A 110 11.21 -2.00 -15.00
N ALA A 111 10.48 -3.08 -14.73
CA ALA A 111 10.00 -3.40 -13.40
C ALA A 111 11.09 -3.91 -12.46
N SER A 112 12.28 -4.27 -12.99
CA SER A 112 13.41 -4.74 -12.19
C SER A 112 13.96 -3.69 -11.22
N THR A 113 13.91 -2.42 -11.61
CA THR A 113 14.40 -1.29 -10.79
C THR A 113 13.30 -0.59 -10.02
N GLN A 114 12.05 -0.92 -10.29
CA GLN A 114 10.87 -0.40 -9.59
C GLN A 114 9.92 -1.53 -9.21
N TRP A 115 10.39 -2.36 -8.29
CA TRP A 115 9.66 -3.54 -7.84
C TRP A 115 8.24 -3.20 -7.37
N LEU A 116 7.28 -3.94 -7.88
CA LEU A 116 5.86 -3.76 -7.59
C LEU A 116 5.48 -4.64 -6.40
N GLY A 117 5.77 -4.18 -5.19
CA GLY A 117 5.48 -4.93 -3.97
C GLY A 117 4.02 -4.92 -3.54
N SER A 118 3.19 -4.06 -4.14
CA SER A 118 1.77 -3.99 -3.82
C SER A 118 0.99 -3.20 -4.87
N GLY A 119 -0.34 -3.35 -4.86
CA GLY A 119 -1.25 -2.52 -5.62
C GLY A 119 -1.51 -1.14 -4.99
N SER A 120 -2.66 -0.53 -5.32
CA SER A 120 -3.16 0.71 -4.74
C SER A 120 -4.21 0.42 -3.65
N GLY A 121 -4.64 1.47 -2.93
CA GLY A 121 -5.71 1.37 -1.93
C GLY A 121 -5.27 0.72 -0.62
N SER A 122 -6.17 -0.05 -0.03
CA SER A 122 -5.98 -0.69 1.27
C SER A 122 -4.87 -1.75 1.29
N GLY A 123 -4.56 -2.34 0.13
CA GLY A 123 -3.45 -3.28 -0.05
C GLY A 123 -2.08 -2.63 -0.28
N ARG A 124 -2.00 -1.30 -0.19
CA ARG A 124 -0.75 -0.58 -0.47
C ARG A 124 0.30 -0.81 0.63
N VAL A 125 1.50 -1.22 0.21
CA VAL A 125 2.69 -1.28 1.05
C VAL A 125 3.55 -0.04 0.77
N GLU A 126 3.95 0.67 1.82
CA GLU A 126 4.75 1.91 1.67
C GLU A 126 6.20 1.61 1.32
N LYS A 127 6.72 0.50 1.80
CA LYS A 127 8.11 0.10 1.62
C LYS A 127 8.19 -1.39 1.31
N VAL A 128 8.90 -1.71 0.25
CA VAL A 128 9.34 -3.07 -0.06
C VAL A 128 10.67 -3.27 0.67
N ASP A 129 10.72 -4.20 1.61
CA ASP A 129 11.93 -4.45 2.41
C ASP A 129 13.00 -5.13 1.58
N LEU A 130 12.62 -6.00 0.64
CA LEU A 130 13.51 -6.73 -0.25
C LEU A 130 12.92 -6.78 -1.67
N ASP A 131 13.61 -6.22 -2.63
CA ASP A 131 13.29 -6.33 -4.05
C ASP A 131 14.10 -7.46 -4.71
N LEU A 132 13.87 -7.71 -6.00
CA LEU A 132 14.60 -8.74 -6.74
C LEU A 132 16.12 -8.53 -6.70
N LEU A 133 16.58 -7.29 -6.90
CA LEU A 133 18.01 -6.99 -6.93
C LEU A 133 18.66 -7.22 -5.56
N GLY A 134 17.95 -6.87 -4.49
CA GLY A 134 18.36 -7.17 -3.12
C GLY A 134 18.41 -8.67 -2.84
N ALA A 135 17.37 -9.40 -3.28
CA ALA A 135 17.29 -10.85 -3.11
C ALA A 135 18.42 -11.59 -3.86
N LEU A 136 18.76 -11.16 -5.07
CA LEU A 136 19.91 -11.70 -5.81
C LEU A 136 21.22 -11.51 -5.04
N LYS A 137 21.44 -10.32 -4.49
CA LYS A 137 22.64 -10.04 -3.65
C LYS A 137 22.69 -10.91 -2.40
N GLU A 138 21.56 -11.07 -1.71
CA GLU A 138 21.48 -11.96 -0.54
C GLU A 138 21.74 -13.42 -0.91
N ALA A 139 21.36 -13.85 -2.10
CA ALA A 139 21.66 -15.18 -2.64
C ALA A 139 23.09 -15.31 -3.17
N GLY A 140 23.93 -14.27 -3.10
CA GLY A 140 25.28 -14.28 -3.63
C GLY A 140 25.38 -14.17 -5.14
N ILE A 141 24.31 -13.78 -5.81
CA ILE A 141 24.24 -13.59 -7.27
C ILE A 141 24.42 -12.11 -7.60
N SER A 142 25.44 -11.79 -8.38
CA SER A 142 25.67 -10.44 -8.88
C SER A 142 24.82 -10.15 -10.11
N TYR A 143 24.42 -8.91 -10.29
CA TYR A 143 23.72 -8.47 -11.49
C TYR A 143 24.46 -7.35 -12.21
N ASN A 144 24.18 -7.16 -13.51
CA ASN A 144 24.82 -6.15 -14.34
C ASN A 144 24.37 -4.73 -13.93
N GLU A 145 25.30 -3.99 -13.32
CA GLU A 145 25.02 -2.64 -12.80
C GLU A 145 24.85 -1.60 -13.90
N GLU A 146 25.49 -1.75 -15.07
CA GLU A 146 25.33 -0.83 -16.20
C GLU A 146 23.91 -0.92 -16.78
N LEU A 147 23.43 -2.14 -16.95
CA LEU A 147 22.05 -2.39 -17.39
C LEU A 147 21.03 -1.86 -16.37
N THR A 148 21.28 -2.11 -15.09
CA THR A 148 20.43 -1.59 -14.01
C THR A 148 20.39 -0.07 -14.01
N ARG A 149 21.54 0.60 -14.21
CA ARG A 149 21.63 2.06 -14.28
C ARG A 149 20.85 2.62 -15.46
N MET A 150 20.92 1.98 -16.63
CA MET A 150 20.12 2.37 -17.79
C MET A 150 18.64 2.40 -17.47
N TYR A 151 18.10 1.37 -16.80
CA TYR A 151 16.70 1.35 -16.41
C TYR A 151 16.35 2.39 -15.33
N GLN A 152 17.26 2.66 -14.39
CA GLN A 152 17.06 3.72 -13.39
C GLN A 152 17.02 5.11 -14.01
N ASP A 153 17.88 5.36 -15.02
CA ASP A 153 17.96 6.65 -15.74
C ASP A 153 16.78 6.82 -16.71
N PHE A 154 16.34 5.73 -17.33
CA PHE A 154 15.18 5.73 -18.22
C PHE A 154 13.89 6.06 -17.47
N GLN A 155 13.73 5.51 -16.28
CA GLN A 155 12.51 5.66 -15.53
C GLN A 155 12.72 6.44 -14.22
N PRO A 156 12.46 7.75 -14.26
CA PRO A 156 12.37 8.50 -13.02
C PRO A 156 11.24 7.92 -12.16
N LYS A 157 11.45 7.95 -10.84
CA LYS A 157 10.58 7.40 -9.81
C LYS A 157 9.10 7.42 -10.18
N ARG A 158 8.45 6.26 -10.14
CA ARG A 158 7.02 6.13 -10.31
C ARG A 158 6.30 7.09 -9.38
N GLN A 159 5.45 7.96 -9.92
CA GLN A 159 4.62 8.83 -9.08
C GLN A 159 3.73 7.93 -8.20
N LYS A 160 3.76 8.17 -6.89
CA LYS A 160 2.80 7.59 -5.97
C LYS A 160 1.46 8.25 -6.25
N THR A 161 0.63 7.60 -7.04
CA THR A 161 -0.71 8.08 -7.33
C THR A 161 -1.63 7.76 -6.15
N SER A 162 -2.39 8.75 -5.68
CA SER A 162 -3.48 8.48 -4.75
C SER A 162 -4.60 7.75 -5.49
N THR A 163 -5.30 6.86 -4.82
CA THR A 163 -6.36 6.03 -5.40
C THR A 163 -7.54 6.83 -5.98
N LEU A 164 -7.71 8.07 -5.57
CA LEU A 164 -8.83 8.92 -5.97
C LEU A 164 -8.53 9.82 -7.18
N GLU A 165 -7.28 9.96 -7.58
CA GLU A 165 -6.83 10.95 -8.57
C GLU A 165 -6.09 10.33 -9.76
N SER A 166 -5.80 9.03 -9.74
CA SER A 166 -5.02 8.40 -10.81
C SER A 166 -5.91 7.81 -11.89
N TRP A 167 -5.81 8.37 -13.06
CA TRP A 167 -6.37 7.77 -14.26
C TRP A 167 -5.51 6.56 -14.68
N PRO A 168 -6.08 5.51 -15.33
CA PRO A 168 -5.32 4.35 -15.80
C PRO A 168 -4.10 4.72 -16.65
N GLU A 169 -4.17 5.82 -17.38
CA GLU A 169 -3.09 6.38 -18.18
C GLU A 169 -1.85 6.78 -17.38
N GLU A 170 -1.98 7.03 -16.10
CA GLU A 170 -0.88 7.42 -15.22
C GLU A 170 -0.40 6.27 -14.36
N SER A 171 -1.33 5.50 -13.79
CA SER A 171 -1.03 4.43 -12.85
C SER A 171 -0.63 3.12 -13.54
N CYS A 172 -1.21 2.83 -14.71
CA CYS A 172 -1.03 1.57 -15.43
C CYS A 172 -0.11 1.72 -16.65
N ARG A 173 0.86 2.63 -16.61
CA ARG A 173 1.83 2.79 -17.70
C ARG A 173 2.82 1.64 -17.76
N LEU A 174 3.10 1.20 -18.97
CA LEU A 174 4.21 0.31 -19.30
C LEU A 174 5.41 1.16 -19.77
N TYR A 175 6.59 0.74 -19.40
CA TYR A 175 7.78 1.59 -19.55
C TYR A 175 8.94 0.92 -20.29
N GLU A 176 8.77 -0.29 -20.83
CA GLU A 176 9.85 -0.94 -21.54
C GLU A 176 10.24 -0.14 -22.79
N PRO A 177 11.52 0.26 -22.95
CA PRO A 177 12.00 0.85 -24.18
C PRO A 177 12.11 -0.20 -25.29
N ASP A 178 12.03 0.23 -26.54
CA ASP A 178 12.25 -0.67 -27.68
C ASP A 178 13.72 -1.11 -27.71
N ILE A 179 13.98 -2.40 -27.85
CA ILE A 179 15.34 -2.97 -27.92
C ILE A 179 16.17 -2.42 -29.08
N THR A 180 15.50 -1.88 -30.10
CA THR A 180 16.16 -1.24 -31.23
C THR A 180 16.44 0.26 -31.01
N ASP A 181 15.97 0.82 -29.91
CA ASP A 181 16.20 2.23 -29.57
C ASP A 181 17.61 2.40 -28.96
N THR A 182 18.55 2.82 -29.80
CA THR A 182 19.96 3.00 -29.42
C THR A 182 20.21 4.15 -28.44
N GLU A 183 19.19 4.95 -28.09
CA GLU A 183 19.29 5.92 -27.00
C GLU A 183 19.41 5.22 -25.64
N TYR A 184 18.84 4.01 -25.51
CA TYR A 184 18.83 3.22 -24.28
C TYR A 184 19.67 1.97 -24.41
N TYR A 185 19.36 1.15 -25.41
CA TYR A 185 20.08 -0.08 -25.70
C TYR A 185 21.23 0.21 -26.66
N THR A 186 22.27 0.87 -26.16
CA THR A 186 23.47 1.12 -26.97
C THR A 186 24.18 -0.18 -27.32
N GLU A 187 24.93 -0.19 -28.43
CA GLU A 187 25.73 -1.36 -28.82
C GLU A 187 26.70 -1.79 -27.72
N ASP A 188 27.33 -0.82 -27.03
CA ASP A 188 28.26 -1.08 -25.92
C ASP A 188 27.55 -1.72 -24.73
N LEU A 189 26.34 -1.25 -24.38
CA LEU A 189 25.54 -1.83 -23.29
C LEU A 189 25.14 -3.26 -23.60
N LEU A 190 24.67 -3.53 -24.80
CA LEU A 190 24.27 -4.89 -25.20
C LEU A 190 25.48 -5.82 -25.29
N LYS A 191 26.63 -5.33 -25.77
CA LYS A 191 27.88 -6.07 -25.74
C LYS A 191 28.31 -6.36 -24.31
N ASN A 192 28.30 -5.37 -23.45
CA ASN A 192 28.62 -5.55 -22.02
C ASN A 192 27.69 -6.62 -21.39
N ALA A 193 26.39 -6.59 -21.67
CA ALA A 193 25.44 -7.57 -21.15
C ALA A 193 25.83 -9.00 -21.58
N LYS A 194 26.15 -9.22 -22.87
CA LYS A 194 26.58 -10.54 -23.38
C LYS A 194 27.89 -11.02 -22.74
N GLU A 195 28.84 -10.12 -22.53
CA GLU A 195 30.13 -10.45 -21.90
C GLU A 195 29.98 -10.69 -20.39
N TYR A 196 28.96 -10.10 -19.76
CA TYR A 196 28.73 -10.19 -18.33
C TYR A 196 28.16 -11.54 -17.90
N SER A 197 27.14 -12.05 -18.58
CA SER A 197 26.49 -13.33 -18.24
C SER A 197 25.64 -13.85 -19.41
N ASP A 198 25.65 -15.17 -19.60
CA ASP A 198 24.76 -15.88 -20.52
C ASP A 198 23.36 -16.12 -19.93
N THR A 199 23.15 -15.72 -18.67
CA THR A 199 21.85 -15.86 -18.00
C THR A 199 21.17 -14.51 -17.86
N ALA A 200 19.93 -14.42 -18.36
CA ALA A 200 19.10 -13.24 -18.26
C ALA A 200 17.80 -13.51 -17.52
N ILE A 201 17.41 -12.55 -16.66
CA ILE A 201 16.10 -12.50 -16.00
C ILE A 201 15.36 -11.29 -16.57
N MET A 202 14.20 -11.51 -17.18
CA MET A 202 13.34 -10.42 -17.64
C MET A 202 12.16 -10.23 -16.67
N VAL A 203 12.04 -9.03 -16.11
CA VAL A 203 10.98 -8.69 -15.15
C VAL A 203 9.85 -7.93 -15.86
N VAL A 204 8.69 -8.55 -15.91
CA VAL A 204 7.47 -7.95 -16.48
C VAL A 204 6.54 -7.53 -15.34
N GLY A 205 6.19 -6.26 -15.28
CA GLY A 205 5.34 -5.71 -14.24
C GLY A 205 3.99 -5.22 -14.73
N ARG A 206 2.93 -5.53 -14.00
CA ARG A 206 1.58 -4.98 -14.19
C ARG A 206 1.06 -4.46 -12.85
N LEU A 207 0.39 -3.32 -12.87
CA LEU A 207 -0.18 -2.72 -11.67
C LEU A 207 -1.69 -2.61 -11.80
N SER A 208 -2.37 -3.06 -10.78
CA SER A 208 -3.78 -2.75 -10.53
C SER A 208 -3.99 -2.58 -9.02
N GLY A 209 -5.18 -2.22 -8.60
CA GLY A 209 -5.49 -2.10 -7.20
C GLY A 209 -6.90 -1.59 -6.97
N GLU A 210 -7.22 -1.34 -5.71
CA GLU A 210 -8.52 -0.82 -5.31
C GLU A 210 -8.84 0.48 -6.05
N SER A 211 -10.04 0.57 -6.64
CA SER A 211 -10.50 1.70 -7.46
C SER A 211 -9.63 2.00 -8.69
N ASN A 212 -8.81 1.05 -9.12
CA ASN A 212 -7.90 1.20 -10.25
C ASN A 212 -7.73 -0.15 -10.98
N ASP A 213 -8.80 -0.56 -11.66
CA ASP A 213 -8.83 -1.79 -12.44
C ASP A 213 -7.85 -1.76 -13.61
N CYS A 214 -7.46 -2.95 -14.07
CA CYS A 214 -6.65 -3.09 -15.27
C CYS A 214 -7.36 -2.46 -16.46
N PRO A 215 -6.71 -1.54 -17.20
CA PRO A 215 -7.30 -0.96 -18.40
C PRO A 215 -7.45 -2.00 -19.51
N GLN A 216 -8.38 -1.75 -20.43
CA GLN A 216 -8.61 -2.61 -21.58
C GLN A 216 -7.52 -2.50 -22.66
N ILE A 217 -6.72 -1.45 -22.62
CA ILE A 217 -5.68 -1.12 -23.59
C ILE A 217 -4.36 -0.84 -22.89
N GLN A 218 -3.29 -0.79 -23.63
CA GLN A 218 -1.98 -0.43 -23.08
C GLN A 218 -1.73 1.08 -23.18
N TYR A 219 -1.22 1.63 -22.09
CA TYR A 219 -0.67 2.98 -21.98
C TYR A 219 0.84 2.84 -21.82
N LYS A 220 1.62 3.34 -22.79
CA LYS A 220 3.06 3.13 -22.86
C LYS A 220 3.81 4.44 -22.81
N LYS A 221 4.86 4.51 -22.00
CA LYS A 221 5.84 5.58 -22.01
C LYS A 221 7.17 5.00 -22.49
N VAL A 222 7.39 5.06 -23.77
CA VAL A 222 8.55 4.43 -24.43
C VAL A 222 9.70 5.40 -24.72
N LYS A 223 9.55 6.67 -24.38
CA LYS A 223 10.56 7.70 -24.59
C LYS A 223 10.75 8.62 -23.40
N LYS A 224 11.95 9.12 -23.22
CA LYS A 224 12.35 10.00 -22.12
C LYS A 224 11.54 11.32 -22.07
N ASN A 225 11.09 11.82 -23.24
CA ASN A 225 10.24 13.02 -23.33
C ASN A 225 8.84 12.86 -22.70
N GLY A 226 8.52 11.67 -22.19
CA GLY A 226 7.24 11.40 -21.52
C GLY A 226 6.04 11.23 -22.46
N GLN A 227 6.25 11.14 -23.77
CA GLN A 227 5.17 10.91 -24.72
C GLN A 227 4.41 9.63 -24.37
N LEU A 228 3.11 9.76 -24.16
CA LEU A 228 2.21 8.66 -23.88
C LEU A 228 1.68 8.09 -25.20
N LEU A 229 1.90 6.80 -25.42
CA LEU A 229 1.30 6.05 -26.50
C LEU A 229 0.13 5.21 -25.97
N ARG A 230 -0.95 5.13 -26.75
CA ARG A 230 -2.12 4.27 -26.47
C ARG A 230 -2.16 3.17 -27.51
N ASP A 231 -1.90 1.94 -27.11
CA ASP A 231 -2.05 0.78 -27.98
C ASP A 231 -3.42 0.11 -27.73
N LYS A 232 -4.32 0.30 -28.66
CA LYS A 232 -5.70 -0.26 -28.60
C LYS A 232 -5.80 -1.69 -29.11
N ARG A 233 -4.72 -2.25 -29.65
CA ARG A 233 -4.70 -3.61 -30.23
C ARG A 233 -4.31 -4.67 -29.21
N ARG A 234 -3.79 -4.25 -28.06
CA ARG A 234 -3.31 -5.13 -26.99
C ARG A 234 -4.05 -4.85 -25.70
N SER A 235 -4.40 -5.90 -24.99
CA SER A 235 -4.84 -5.78 -23.59
C SER A 235 -3.68 -5.33 -22.70
N TYR A 236 -3.98 -4.67 -21.61
CA TYR A 236 -2.97 -4.29 -20.63
C TYR A 236 -2.21 -5.50 -20.06
N LEU A 237 -2.85 -6.66 -19.99
CA LEU A 237 -2.22 -7.89 -19.48
C LEU A 237 -1.33 -8.59 -20.51
N ASP A 238 -1.47 -8.30 -21.81
CA ASP A 238 -0.58 -8.82 -22.84
C ASP A 238 0.83 -8.22 -22.68
N LEU A 239 1.84 -8.91 -23.20
CA LEU A 239 3.15 -8.29 -23.40
C LEU A 239 3.02 -7.10 -24.35
N SER A 240 3.71 -6.01 -24.07
CA SER A 240 3.81 -4.91 -25.03
C SER A 240 4.69 -5.30 -26.22
N THR A 241 4.63 -4.53 -27.29
CA THR A 241 5.48 -4.75 -28.45
C THR A 241 6.96 -4.69 -28.09
N GLU A 242 7.28 -3.78 -27.17
CA GLU A 242 8.63 -3.56 -26.67
C GLU A 242 9.10 -4.73 -25.79
N GLU A 243 8.21 -5.21 -24.90
CA GLU A 243 8.50 -6.38 -24.05
C GLU A 243 8.66 -7.66 -24.90
N GLU A 244 7.83 -7.86 -25.93
CA GLU A 244 7.98 -8.99 -26.86
C GLU A 244 9.28 -8.89 -27.69
N GLY A 245 9.63 -7.68 -28.12
CA GLY A 245 10.89 -7.44 -28.84
C GLY A 245 12.10 -7.78 -27.98
N LEU A 246 12.10 -7.33 -26.73
CA LEU A 246 13.16 -7.65 -25.78
C LEU A 246 13.23 -9.16 -25.50
N LEU A 247 12.10 -9.81 -25.23
CA LEU A 247 12.06 -11.25 -24.95
C LEU A 247 12.61 -12.07 -26.12
N ARG A 248 12.26 -11.68 -27.34
CA ARG A 248 12.80 -12.32 -28.57
C ARG A 248 14.31 -12.12 -28.67
N TYR A 249 14.78 -10.89 -28.48
CA TYR A 249 16.21 -10.59 -28.49
C TYR A 249 16.98 -11.44 -27.49
N LEU A 250 16.49 -11.59 -26.26
CA LEU A 250 17.12 -12.41 -25.21
C LEU A 250 17.13 -13.90 -25.57
N GLY A 251 16.11 -14.39 -26.25
CA GLY A 251 16.06 -15.78 -26.69
C GLY A 251 16.97 -16.12 -27.91
N GLU A 252 17.41 -15.10 -28.64
CA GLU A 252 18.24 -15.26 -29.86
C GLU A 252 19.73 -14.95 -29.57
N ASN A 253 20.06 -14.34 -28.47
CA ASN A 253 21.39 -13.82 -28.16
C ASN A 253 21.95 -14.27 -26.83
#